data_36da136e66424a089c49718ee094a838
#
_entry.id   36da136e66424a089c49718ee094a838
#
_cell.length_a   1.000
_cell.length_b   1.000
_cell.length_c   1.000
_cell.angle_alpha   90.00
_cell.angle_beta   90.00
_cell.angle_gamma   90.00
#
_symmetry.space_group_name_H-M   'P 1'
#
loop_
_entity.id
_entity.type
_entity.pdbx_description
1 polymer ?
#
loop_
_entity_poly.entity_id
_entity_poly.type
_entity_poly.pdbx_seq_one_letter_code
_entity_poly.pdbx_strand_id
1 'polypeptide(L)'
;MSSVKDYFSSLGSGILSLVKGMSVTGKEFITPKITEKYPENRETHEWPERFRAVLELIYDENGNHKCIGCGICERSCPNGTIKLETKIVDTPDGKKKKKLDKYIYDLGSCTFCQLCVTNC
;
A
#
# COMPACT_ATOMS: atom_id res chain seq x y z
N MET A 1 -9.13 -62.08 -1.54
CA MET A 1 -10.59 -61.83 -1.66
C MET A 1 -10.94 -60.75 -0.64
N SER A 2 -11.10 -59.50 -1.07
CA SER A 2 -11.58 -58.46 -0.19
C SER A 2 -13.00 -58.78 0.25
N SER A 3 -13.20 -58.82 1.57
CA SER A 3 -14.48 -59.18 2.16
C SER A 3 -15.55 -58.18 1.74
N VAL A 4 -16.77 -58.60 1.51
CA VAL A 4 -17.92 -57.71 1.26
C VAL A 4 -18.04 -56.62 2.33
N LYS A 5 -17.61 -56.92 3.54
CA LYS A 5 -17.50 -55.96 4.66
C LYS A 5 -16.53 -54.82 4.35
N ASP A 6 -15.37 -55.10 3.75
CA ASP A 6 -14.35 -54.07 3.41
C ASP A 6 -14.90 -53.13 2.32
N TYR A 7 -15.66 -53.67 1.39
CA TYR A 7 -16.32 -52.87 0.36
C TYR A 7 -17.34 -51.85 0.94
N PHE A 8 -18.25 -52.35 1.80
CA PHE A 8 -19.24 -51.45 2.42
C PHE A 8 -18.60 -50.45 3.41
N SER A 9 -17.56 -50.85 4.11
CA SER A 9 -16.78 -49.94 4.98
C SER A 9 -16.12 -48.83 4.16
N SER A 10 -15.49 -49.20 3.05
CA SER A 10 -14.86 -48.23 2.13
C SER A 10 -15.89 -47.31 1.49
N LEU A 11 -17.03 -47.85 1.08
CA LEU A 11 -18.14 -47.02 0.53
C LEU A 11 -18.66 -46.03 1.58
N GLY A 12 -18.88 -46.48 2.82
CA GLY A 12 -19.33 -45.64 3.92
C GLY A 12 -18.35 -44.52 4.24
N SER A 13 -17.06 -44.84 4.30
CA SER A 13 -16.00 -43.83 4.53
C SER A 13 -15.91 -42.79 3.39
N GLY A 14 -16.09 -43.27 2.16
CA GLY A 14 -16.14 -42.38 0.98
C GLY A 14 -17.31 -41.37 1.04
N ILE A 15 -18.51 -41.88 1.36
CA ILE A 15 -19.69 -41.03 1.50
C ILE A 15 -19.50 -40.00 2.64
N LEU A 16 -18.99 -40.43 3.79
CA LEU A 16 -18.71 -39.54 4.91
C LEU A 16 -17.68 -38.44 4.54
N SER A 17 -16.66 -38.80 3.78
CA SER A 17 -15.67 -37.84 3.28
C SER A 17 -16.30 -36.80 2.35
N LEU A 18 -17.19 -37.23 1.44
CA LEU A 18 -17.91 -36.34 0.57
C LEU A 18 -18.81 -35.36 1.34
N VAL A 19 -19.61 -35.87 2.28
CA VAL A 19 -20.48 -35.08 3.14
C VAL A 19 -19.68 -34.04 3.94
N LYS A 20 -18.53 -34.44 4.49
CA LYS A 20 -17.64 -33.54 5.21
C LYS A 20 -17.07 -32.45 4.31
N GLY A 21 -16.65 -32.80 3.10
CA GLY A 21 -16.20 -31.80 2.11
C GLY A 21 -17.31 -30.82 1.72
N MET A 22 -18.50 -31.31 1.44
CA MET A 22 -19.68 -30.48 1.13
C MET A 22 -20.08 -29.57 2.29
N SER A 23 -19.92 -30.02 3.54
CA SER A 23 -20.21 -29.21 4.72
C SER A 23 -19.26 -28.00 4.81
N VAL A 24 -17.97 -28.15 4.47
CA VAL A 24 -17.01 -27.05 4.45
C VAL A 24 -17.37 -26.03 3.37
N THR A 25 -17.62 -26.48 2.14
CA THR A 25 -18.02 -25.58 1.04
C THR A 25 -19.36 -24.91 1.29
N GLY A 26 -20.31 -25.62 1.89
CA GLY A 26 -21.60 -25.05 2.28
C GLY A 26 -21.47 -23.95 3.33
N LYS A 27 -20.56 -24.13 4.29
CA LYS A 27 -20.24 -23.10 5.29
C LYS A 27 -19.66 -21.85 4.63
N GLU A 28 -18.69 -22.01 3.72
CA GLU A 28 -18.10 -20.90 2.99
C GLU A 28 -19.09 -20.18 2.08
N PHE A 29 -20.09 -20.90 1.57
CA PHE A 29 -21.14 -20.30 0.76
C PHE A 29 -22.03 -19.31 1.56
N ILE A 30 -22.28 -19.60 2.83
CA ILE A 30 -23.11 -18.78 3.73
C ILE A 30 -22.28 -17.66 4.41
N THR A 31 -20.95 -17.85 4.55
CA THR A 31 -20.07 -16.90 5.19
C THR A 31 -20.01 -15.58 4.39
N PRO A 32 -20.15 -14.42 5.06
CA PRO A 32 -20.02 -13.14 4.39
C PRO A 32 -18.65 -12.99 3.73
N LYS A 33 -18.64 -12.50 2.51
CA LYS A 33 -17.43 -12.36 1.70
C LYS A 33 -16.55 -11.24 2.23
N ILE A 34 -15.25 -11.52 2.38
CA ILE A 34 -14.24 -10.57 2.83
C ILE A 34 -13.64 -9.77 1.65
N THR A 35 -14.02 -10.13 0.43
CA THR A 35 -13.49 -9.52 -0.78
C THR A 35 -13.86 -8.04 -0.86
N GLU A 36 -12.86 -7.20 -0.95
CA GLU A 36 -13.03 -5.76 -1.17
C GLU A 36 -13.11 -5.46 -2.67
N LYS A 37 -14.09 -4.64 -3.04
CA LYS A 37 -14.29 -4.21 -4.43
C LYS A 37 -13.67 -2.83 -4.63
N TYR A 38 -12.39 -2.79 -4.88
CA TYR A 38 -11.73 -1.56 -5.29
C TYR A 38 -11.91 -1.37 -6.81
N PRO A 39 -12.27 -0.17 -7.31
CA PRO A 39 -12.29 1.15 -6.62
C PRO A 39 -13.64 1.57 -5.98
N GLU A 40 -14.68 0.74 -6.01
CA GLU A 40 -16.02 1.13 -5.54
C GLU A 40 -16.04 1.47 -4.04
N ASN A 41 -15.22 0.79 -3.24
CA ASN A 41 -15.11 1.01 -1.79
C ASN A 41 -14.03 2.05 -1.39
N ARG A 42 -13.51 2.84 -2.33
CA ARG A 42 -12.38 3.75 -2.09
C ARG A 42 -12.63 4.75 -0.94
N GLU A 43 -13.86 5.21 -0.76
CA GLU A 43 -14.22 6.17 0.27
C GLU A 43 -14.33 5.56 1.67
N THR A 44 -14.64 4.26 1.75
CA THR A 44 -14.83 3.53 3.01
C THR A 44 -13.63 2.67 3.39
N HIS A 45 -12.66 2.55 2.48
CA HIS A 45 -11.49 1.71 2.68
C HIS A 45 -10.49 2.35 3.65
N GLU A 46 -10.19 1.64 4.74
CA GLU A 46 -9.16 2.06 5.70
C GLU A 46 -7.79 1.56 5.25
N TRP A 47 -6.91 2.49 4.90
CA TRP A 47 -5.55 2.16 4.51
C TRP A 47 -4.69 1.82 5.73
N PRO A 48 -3.90 0.74 5.71
CA PRO A 48 -3.00 0.42 6.80
C PRO A 48 -1.92 1.50 6.95
N GLU A 49 -1.49 1.79 8.19
CA GLU A 49 -0.46 2.82 8.49
C GLU A 49 0.84 2.68 7.67
N ARG A 50 1.19 1.45 7.30
CA ARG A 50 2.38 1.16 6.52
C ARG A 50 2.12 1.01 5.03
N PHE A 51 1.00 1.54 4.55
CA PHE A 51 0.70 1.54 3.13
C PHE A 51 1.73 2.37 2.36
N ARG A 52 2.25 1.82 1.27
CA ARG A 52 3.28 2.45 0.45
C ARG A 52 2.69 2.85 -0.89
N ALA A 53 2.73 4.13 -1.16
CA ALA A 53 2.18 4.73 -2.37
C ALA A 53 3.16 5.73 -2.98
N VAL A 54 2.74 6.36 -4.07
CA VAL A 54 3.47 7.43 -4.74
C VAL A 54 3.61 8.63 -3.79
N LEU A 55 4.79 9.26 -3.81
CA LEU A 55 5.06 10.45 -3.01
C LEU A 55 4.35 11.66 -3.61
N GLU A 56 3.71 12.41 -2.73
CA GLU A 56 3.11 13.69 -3.07
C GLU A 56 3.53 14.74 -2.04
N LEU A 57 3.72 15.98 -2.51
CA LEU A 57 4.02 17.08 -1.60
C LEU A 57 2.74 17.50 -0.86
N ILE A 58 2.88 17.77 0.44
CA ILE A 58 1.78 18.28 1.24
C ILE A 58 1.54 19.75 0.90
N TYR A 59 0.31 20.09 0.58
CA TYR A 59 -0.13 21.45 0.27
C TYR A 59 -0.94 22.03 1.43
N ASP A 60 -0.87 23.33 1.57
CA ASP A 60 -1.73 24.10 2.47
C ASP A 60 -3.08 24.39 1.80
N GLU A 61 -4.04 24.88 2.57
CA GLU A 61 -5.37 25.29 2.07
C GLU A 61 -5.31 26.34 0.96
N ASN A 62 -4.24 27.11 0.91
CA ASN A 62 -3.97 28.13 -0.12
C ASN A 62 -3.27 27.58 -1.38
N GLY A 63 -3.07 26.26 -1.47
CA GLY A 63 -2.40 25.61 -2.59
C GLY A 63 -0.88 25.77 -2.62
N ASN A 64 -0.25 26.23 -1.52
CA ASN A 64 1.20 26.30 -1.41
C ASN A 64 1.76 25.02 -0.80
N HIS A 65 2.85 24.48 -1.37
CA HIS A 65 3.53 23.33 -0.79
C HIS A 65 4.24 23.69 0.53
N LYS A 66 4.19 22.78 1.52
CA LYS A 66 4.87 22.94 2.82
C LYS A 66 6.38 22.69 2.77
N CYS A 67 6.88 22.20 1.64
CA CYS A 67 8.28 21.86 1.47
C CYS A 67 9.19 23.09 1.53
N ILE A 68 10.21 23.05 2.41
CA ILE A 68 11.20 24.13 2.59
C ILE A 68 12.47 23.92 1.74
N GLY A 69 12.56 22.82 0.97
CA GLY A 69 13.72 22.55 0.13
C GLY A 69 14.99 22.17 0.90
N CYS A 70 14.89 21.49 2.06
CA CYS A 70 16.04 21.13 2.91
C CYS A 70 16.96 20.06 2.31
N GLY A 71 16.52 19.28 1.30
CA GLY A 71 17.31 18.25 0.63
C GLY A 71 17.52 16.95 1.42
N ILE A 72 16.85 16.77 2.56
CA ILE A 72 16.98 15.55 3.37
C ILE A 72 16.47 14.33 2.60
N CYS A 73 15.30 14.44 1.94
CA CYS A 73 14.72 13.36 1.16
C CYS A 73 15.63 12.91 -0.01
N GLU A 74 16.33 13.84 -0.67
CA GLU A 74 17.29 13.54 -1.71
C GLU A 74 18.49 12.75 -1.17
N ARG A 75 19.05 13.17 -0.03
CA ARG A 75 20.20 12.50 0.61
C ARG A 75 19.83 11.16 1.24
N SER A 76 18.60 11.01 1.72
CA SER A 76 18.13 9.77 2.34
C SER A 76 17.72 8.71 1.34
N CYS A 77 17.60 9.06 0.06
CA CYS A 77 17.17 8.13 -0.97
C CYS A 77 18.32 7.22 -1.40
N PRO A 78 18.25 5.89 -1.17
CA PRO A 78 19.34 4.97 -1.54
C PRO A 78 19.51 4.85 -3.05
N ASN A 79 18.44 5.04 -3.83
CA ASN A 79 18.46 4.92 -5.30
C ASN A 79 18.63 6.27 -6.02
N GLY A 80 18.71 7.39 -5.28
CA GLY A 80 18.85 8.71 -5.90
C GLY A 80 17.67 9.13 -6.79
N THR A 81 16.46 8.63 -6.49
CA THR A 81 15.25 8.85 -7.29
C THR A 81 14.66 10.25 -7.13
N ILE A 82 15.10 10.97 -6.11
CA ILE A 82 14.60 12.31 -5.79
C ILE A 82 15.70 13.33 -6.06
N LYS A 83 15.37 14.38 -6.80
CA LYS A 83 16.25 15.53 -7.05
C LYS A 83 15.49 16.83 -6.76
N LEU A 84 16.15 17.73 -6.07
CA LEU A 84 15.58 19.00 -5.67
C LEU A 84 16.33 20.16 -6.31
N GLU A 85 15.61 21.04 -6.98
CA GLU A 85 16.13 22.32 -7.42
C GLU A 85 15.57 23.42 -6.49
N THR A 86 16.45 24.21 -5.90
CA THR A 86 16.07 25.26 -4.96
C THR A 86 16.47 26.63 -5.48
N LYS A 87 15.60 27.61 -5.32
CA LYS A 87 15.86 29.03 -5.59
C LYS A 87 16.01 29.82 -4.30
N ILE A 88 16.89 30.79 -4.34
CA ILE A 88 17.01 31.79 -3.26
C ILE A 88 16.01 32.89 -3.56
N VAL A 89 15.05 33.11 -2.67
CA VAL A 89 14.06 34.16 -2.78
C VAL A 89 14.32 35.18 -1.68
N ASP A 90 14.42 36.46 -2.08
CA ASP A 90 14.54 37.55 -1.13
C ASP A 90 13.15 37.82 -0.50
N THR A 91 13.09 37.65 0.82
CA THR A 91 11.87 37.93 1.58
C THR A 91 11.83 39.45 1.86
N PRO A 92 10.63 40.09 1.93
CA PRO A 92 10.50 41.52 2.23
C PRO A 92 11.20 41.94 3.54
N ASP A 93 11.52 41.02 4.43
CA ASP A 93 12.29 41.20 5.66
C ASP A 93 13.81 41.29 5.42
N GLY A 94 14.30 41.31 4.18
CA GLY A 94 15.73 41.37 3.84
C GLY A 94 16.52 40.06 4.08
N LYS A 95 15.84 38.97 4.43
CA LYS A 95 16.47 37.67 4.64
C LYS A 95 16.34 36.76 3.40
N LYS A 96 17.46 36.20 2.98
CA LYS A 96 17.47 35.21 1.89
C LYS A 96 16.96 33.85 2.38
N LYS A 97 15.83 33.39 1.87
CA LYS A 97 15.30 32.06 2.17
C LYS A 97 15.41 31.16 0.95
N LYS A 98 15.82 29.92 1.16
CA LYS A 98 15.74 28.86 0.15
C LYS A 98 14.27 28.45 0.02
N LYS A 99 13.77 28.43 -1.20
CA LYS A 99 12.45 27.90 -1.54
C LYS A 99 12.62 26.79 -2.57
N LEU A 100 11.80 25.76 -2.50
CA LEU A 100 11.76 24.72 -3.51
C LEU A 100 11.30 25.35 -4.83
N ASP A 101 12.05 25.12 -5.89
CA ASP A 101 11.69 25.49 -7.25
C ASP A 101 11.10 24.31 -7.99
N LYS A 102 11.82 23.18 -8.00
CA LYS A 102 11.39 21.99 -8.70
C LYS A 102 11.67 20.73 -7.88
N TYR A 103 10.69 19.86 -7.85
CA TYR A 103 10.77 18.52 -7.23
C TYR A 103 10.69 17.48 -8.34
N ILE A 104 11.76 16.76 -8.56
CA ILE A 104 11.83 15.70 -9.56
C ILE A 104 11.85 14.36 -8.84
N TYR A 105 10.90 13.50 -9.17
CA TYR A 105 10.76 12.17 -8.59
C TYR A 105 10.67 11.13 -9.70
N ASP A 106 11.68 10.25 -9.77
CA ASP A 106 11.69 9.10 -10.68
C ASP A 106 10.99 7.91 -10.04
N LEU A 107 9.72 7.73 -10.38
CA LEU A 107 8.91 6.63 -9.87
C LEU A 107 9.42 5.26 -10.32
N GLY A 108 9.99 5.16 -11.53
CA GLY A 108 10.45 3.90 -12.12
C GLY A 108 11.59 3.25 -11.34
N SER A 109 12.44 4.05 -10.70
CA SER A 109 13.59 3.59 -9.91
C SER A 109 13.31 3.54 -8.41
N CYS A 110 12.09 3.89 -7.98
CA CYS A 110 11.74 3.96 -6.56
C CYS A 110 11.46 2.57 -5.97
N THR A 111 12.10 2.24 -4.84
CA THR A 111 11.86 0.99 -4.08
C THR A 111 10.77 1.10 -3.03
N PHE A 112 10.09 2.24 -2.92
CA PHE A 112 9.03 2.50 -1.93
C PHE A 112 9.45 2.22 -0.48
N CYS A 113 10.72 2.47 -0.12
CA CYS A 113 11.28 2.22 1.22
C CYS A 113 10.78 3.19 2.30
N GLN A 114 10.18 4.33 1.91
CA GLN A 114 9.66 5.38 2.78
C GLN A 114 10.70 6.15 3.62
N LEU A 115 12.00 5.95 3.44
CA LEU A 115 13.03 6.70 4.16
C LEU A 115 12.92 8.23 3.97
N CYS A 116 12.51 8.66 2.78
CA CYS A 116 12.27 10.08 2.51
C CYS A 116 11.10 10.67 3.30
N VAL A 117 10.06 9.87 3.56
CA VAL A 117 8.87 10.28 4.33
C VAL A 117 9.18 10.30 5.81
N THR A 118 9.88 9.27 6.32
CA THR A 118 10.23 9.15 7.74
C THR A 118 11.20 10.25 8.19
N ASN A 119 12.07 10.72 7.28
CA ASN A 119 13.09 11.74 7.58
C ASN A 119 12.60 13.18 7.27
N CYS A 120 11.42 13.37 6.73
CA CYS A 120 10.79 14.66 6.47
C CYS A 120 9.94 15.09 7.65
#